data_1d9e29103011a0d203701ef62b527282
#
_entry.id   1d9e29103011a0d203701ef62b527282
#
_cell.length_a   1.000
_cell.length_b   1.000
_cell.length_c   1.000
_cell.angle_alpha   90.00
_cell.angle_beta   90.00
_cell.angle_gamma   90.00
#
_symmetry.space_group_name_H-M   'P 1'
#
loop_
_entity.id
_entity.type
_entity.pdbx_description
1 polymer ?
#
loop_
_entity_poly.entity_id
_entity_poly.type
_entity_poly.pdbx_seq_one_letter_code
_entity_poly.pdbx_strand_id
1 'polypeptide(L)'
;MQSNIVIDENLIKLNGVENVFNYPIAEVKQIGTLYIVRLAIPMNISLDKEDFNNVYCMDNTGKIIWQIQNIQPVDCSEFTIAPIVLINLNESQLFVTDFMGRKYEVKLQTGEMELKRITK
;
A
#
# COMPACT_ATOMS: atom_id res chain seq x y z
N MET A 1 -20.53 1.98 14.12
CA MET A 1 -19.93 0.81 14.76
C MET A 1 -18.43 0.84 14.52
N GLN A 2 -17.65 0.64 15.56
CA GLN A 2 -16.20 0.65 15.44
C GLN A 2 -15.70 -0.71 14.97
N SER A 3 -14.74 -0.68 14.05
CA SER A 3 -14.05 -1.88 13.64
C SER A 3 -13.10 -2.32 14.75
N ASN A 4 -13.00 -3.62 14.94
CA ASN A 4 -12.10 -4.21 15.91
C ASN A 4 -10.79 -4.56 15.20
N ILE A 5 -9.79 -3.70 15.34
CA ILE A 5 -8.52 -3.83 14.64
C ILE A 5 -7.37 -3.94 15.64
N VAL A 6 -6.52 -4.95 15.45
CA VAL A 6 -5.31 -5.17 16.24
C VAL A 6 -4.15 -5.32 15.26
N ILE A 7 -3.06 -4.59 15.51
CA ILE A 7 -1.85 -4.65 14.71
C ILE A 7 -0.70 -5.04 15.62
N ASP A 8 0.06 -6.07 15.22
CA ASP A 8 1.23 -6.53 15.96
C ASP A 8 2.32 -6.92 14.96
N GLU A 9 3.30 -6.03 14.79
CA GLU A 9 4.39 -6.17 13.84
C GLU A 9 3.87 -6.42 12.43
N ASN A 10 3.97 -7.66 11.92
CA ASN A 10 3.52 -8.00 10.56
C ASN A 10 2.14 -8.67 10.53
N LEU A 11 1.43 -8.65 11.64
CA LEU A 11 0.09 -9.23 11.74
C LEU A 11 -0.96 -8.14 11.87
N ILE A 12 -2.05 -8.27 11.14
CA ILE A 12 -3.25 -7.47 11.34
C ILE A 12 -4.44 -8.40 11.58
N LYS A 13 -5.18 -8.12 12.65
CA LYS A 13 -6.42 -8.83 12.95
C LYS A 13 -7.56 -7.83 12.83
N LEU A 14 -8.45 -8.07 11.89
CA LEU A 14 -9.55 -7.17 11.60
C LEU A 14 -10.86 -7.92 11.77
N ASN A 15 -11.64 -7.51 12.77
CA ASN A 15 -12.93 -8.13 13.10
C ASN A 15 -12.82 -9.65 13.25
N GLY A 16 -11.73 -10.10 13.90
CA GLY A 16 -11.51 -11.53 14.17
C GLY A 16 -10.76 -12.29 13.09
N VAL A 17 -10.47 -11.67 11.94
CA VAL A 17 -9.76 -12.32 10.84
C VAL A 17 -8.31 -11.84 10.83
N GLU A 18 -7.37 -12.79 10.86
CA GLU A 18 -5.94 -12.49 10.92
C GLU A 18 -5.31 -12.61 9.53
N ASN A 19 -4.43 -11.65 9.23
CA ASN A 19 -3.56 -11.71 8.06
C ASN A 19 -2.13 -11.42 8.50
N VAL A 20 -1.18 -12.21 8.02
CA VAL A 20 0.23 -12.07 8.33
C VAL A 20 0.98 -11.71 7.04
N PHE A 21 1.75 -10.64 7.11
CA PHE A 21 2.53 -10.16 5.96
C PHE A 21 3.99 -10.54 6.12
N ASN A 22 4.77 -10.37 5.05
CA ASN A 22 6.19 -10.69 5.06
C ASN A 22 7.04 -9.63 5.76
N TYR A 23 6.50 -8.44 5.96
CA TYR A 23 7.20 -7.31 6.57
C TYR A 23 6.32 -6.63 7.59
N PRO A 24 6.90 -5.87 8.53
CA PRO A 24 6.10 -5.17 9.54
C PRO A 24 5.15 -4.15 8.93
N ILE A 25 4.00 -3.99 9.55
CA ILE A 25 3.00 -3.00 9.14
C ILE A 25 3.47 -1.63 9.62
N ALA A 26 3.66 -0.69 8.68
CA ALA A 26 4.13 0.65 8.98
C ALA A 26 2.97 1.61 9.25
N GLU A 27 1.87 1.47 8.51
CA GLU A 27 0.69 2.30 8.75
C GLU A 27 -0.55 1.64 8.18
N VAL A 28 -1.70 2.01 8.77
CA VAL A 28 -3.02 1.58 8.29
C VAL A 28 -3.91 2.82 8.26
N LYS A 29 -4.59 3.03 7.15
CA LYS A 29 -5.55 4.12 7.01
C LYS A 29 -6.88 3.56 6.54
N GLN A 30 -7.96 4.12 7.08
CA GLN A 30 -9.31 3.69 6.73
C GLN A 30 -9.93 4.70 5.77
N ILE A 31 -10.55 4.18 4.71
CA ILE A 31 -11.34 4.99 3.79
C ILE A 31 -12.68 4.26 3.55
N GLY A 32 -13.77 4.84 4.06
CA GLY A 32 -15.06 4.16 4.06
C GLY A 32 -14.99 2.84 4.83
N THR A 33 -15.30 1.74 4.18
CA THR A 33 -15.22 0.41 4.78
C THR A 33 -13.93 -0.31 4.42
N LEU A 34 -12.99 0.38 3.77
CA LEU A 34 -11.73 -0.20 3.33
C LEU A 34 -10.60 0.20 4.26
N TYR A 35 -9.62 -0.68 4.40
CA TYR A 35 -8.41 -0.45 5.18
C TYR A 35 -7.21 -0.57 4.26
N ILE A 36 -6.40 0.49 4.20
CA ILE A 36 -5.21 0.53 3.37
C ILE A 36 -4.01 0.28 4.28
N VAL A 37 -3.28 -0.80 4.03
CA VAL A 37 -2.18 -1.27 4.85
C VAL A 37 -0.88 -1.08 4.09
N ARG A 38 0.10 -0.39 4.69
CA ARG A 38 1.43 -0.24 4.11
C ARG A 38 2.45 -0.95 4.98
N LEU A 39 3.31 -1.74 4.34
CA LEU A 39 4.37 -2.47 5.01
C LEU A 39 5.69 -1.70 4.96
N ALA A 40 6.48 -1.81 6.02
CA ALA A 40 7.82 -1.24 6.08
C ALA A 40 8.80 -2.18 5.38
N ILE A 41 9.36 -1.75 4.25
CA ILE A 41 10.25 -2.58 3.45
C ILE A 41 11.70 -2.21 3.78
N PRO A 42 12.53 -3.19 4.21
CA PRO A 42 13.94 -2.91 4.47
C PRO A 42 14.67 -2.61 3.17
N MET A 43 15.55 -1.61 3.21
CA MET A 43 16.27 -1.15 2.03
C MET A 43 17.71 -1.68 1.98
N ASN A 44 18.11 -2.48 2.95
CA ASN A 44 19.49 -2.93 3.08
C ASN A 44 19.67 -4.40 2.70
N ILE A 45 18.66 -5.00 2.10
CA ILE A 45 18.72 -6.41 1.66
C ILE A 45 18.28 -6.48 0.19
N SER A 46 18.57 -7.62 -0.43
CA SER A 46 18.13 -7.87 -1.80
C SER A 46 16.63 -8.14 -1.81
N LEU A 47 15.89 -7.39 -2.63
CA LEU A 47 14.44 -7.46 -2.69
C LEU A 47 13.98 -7.82 -4.09
N ASP A 48 12.90 -8.60 -4.16
CA ASP A 48 12.21 -8.85 -5.42
C ASP A 48 11.28 -7.70 -5.75
N LYS A 49 10.86 -7.58 -7.01
CA LYS A 49 9.95 -6.53 -7.44
C LYS A 49 8.63 -6.57 -6.68
N GLU A 50 8.17 -7.75 -6.31
CA GLU A 50 6.92 -7.91 -5.57
C GLU A 50 6.99 -7.29 -4.18
N ASP A 51 8.19 -7.25 -3.57
CA ASP A 51 8.37 -6.63 -2.27
C ASP A 51 8.10 -5.14 -2.31
N PHE A 52 8.23 -4.51 -3.47
CA PHE A 52 7.95 -3.10 -3.65
C PHE A 52 6.45 -2.80 -3.76
N ASN A 53 5.62 -3.83 -3.96
CA ASN A 53 4.17 -3.69 -3.96
C ASN A 53 3.65 -3.84 -2.53
N ASN A 54 4.07 -2.93 -1.67
CA ASN A 54 3.94 -3.05 -0.23
C ASN A 54 2.69 -2.38 0.36
N VAL A 55 1.66 -2.22 -0.45
CA VAL A 55 0.38 -1.67 0.01
C VAL A 55 -0.73 -2.62 -0.35
N TYR A 56 -1.60 -2.88 0.62
CA TYR A 56 -2.73 -3.79 0.46
C TYR A 56 -4.01 -3.08 0.84
N CYS A 57 -5.11 -3.48 0.20
CA CYS A 57 -6.43 -3.03 0.59
C CYS A 57 -7.22 -4.20 1.14
N MET A 58 -7.82 -3.99 2.30
CA MET A 58 -8.65 -5.00 2.95
C MET A 58 -10.05 -4.45 3.15
N ASP A 59 -11.06 -5.31 3.08
CA ASP A 59 -12.40 -4.91 3.45
C ASP A 59 -12.61 -5.09 4.98
N ASN A 60 -13.76 -4.70 5.47
CA ASN A 60 -14.03 -4.76 6.91
C ASN A 60 -14.28 -6.18 7.44
N THR A 61 -14.27 -7.18 6.57
CA THR A 61 -14.30 -8.59 6.99
C THR A 61 -12.92 -9.19 7.13
N GLY A 62 -11.87 -8.41 6.84
CA GLY A 62 -10.49 -8.88 6.90
C GLY A 62 -9.99 -9.52 5.62
N LYS A 63 -10.76 -9.44 4.55
CA LYS A 63 -10.36 -10.02 3.26
C LYS A 63 -9.50 -9.02 2.49
N ILE A 64 -8.37 -9.50 1.95
CA ILE A 64 -7.53 -8.70 1.06
C ILE A 64 -8.22 -8.61 -0.30
N ILE A 65 -8.51 -7.36 -0.73
CA ILE A 65 -9.19 -7.09 -2.00
C ILE A 65 -8.17 -6.96 -3.12
N TRP A 66 -7.08 -6.24 -2.87
CA TRP A 66 -6.01 -6.09 -3.84
C TRP A 66 -4.68 -5.77 -3.15
N GLN A 67 -3.60 -6.02 -3.88
CA GLN A 67 -2.25 -5.57 -3.60
C GLN A 67 -1.91 -4.51 -4.64
N ILE A 68 -1.29 -3.42 -4.22
CA ILE A 68 -0.95 -2.32 -5.13
C ILE A 68 -0.11 -2.83 -6.29
N GLN A 69 -0.37 -2.31 -7.49
CA GLN A 69 0.34 -2.71 -8.69
C GLN A 69 1.30 -1.60 -9.09
N ASN A 70 2.57 -1.81 -8.77
CA ASN A 70 3.64 -0.84 -9.02
C ASN A 70 4.17 -1.07 -10.42
N ILE A 71 3.56 -0.43 -11.40
CA ILE A 71 3.80 -0.66 -12.83
C ILE A 71 4.72 0.40 -13.40
N GLN A 72 5.73 -0.02 -14.18
CA GLN A 72 6.59 0.88 -14.90
C GLN A 72 5.81 1.53 -16.05
N PRO A 73 5.83 2.87 -16.18
CA PRO A 73 5.19 3.54 -17.31
C PRO A 73 5.79 3.09 -18.64
N VAL A 74 4.94 2.95 -19.66
CA VAL A 74 5.34 2.41 -20.96
C VAL A 74 6.45 3.24 -21.62
N ASP A 75 6.40 4.56 -21.44
CA ASP A 75 7.31 5.47 -22.12
C ASP A 75 8.58 5.80 -21.33
N CYS A 76 8.83 5.09 -20.24
CA CYS A 76 9.94 5.43 -19.36
C CYS A 76 10.84 4.22 -19.12
N SER A 77 11.81 4.04 -20.01
CA SER A 77 12.72 2.90 -19.95
C SER A 77 13.64 2.92 -18.73
N GLU A 78 13.88 4.11 -18.16
CA GLU A 78 14.73 4.26 -16.99
C GLU A 78 13.95 4.31 -15.68
N PHE A 79 12.65 4.06 -15.74
CA PHE A 79 11.81 4.08 -14.55
C PHE A 79 12.18 2.91 -13.63
N THR A 80 12.56 3.22 -12.40
CA THR A 80 12.89 2.21 -11.40
C THR A 80 11.72 2.08 -10.43
N ILE A 81 11.24 0.87 -10.23
CA ILE A 81 10.19 0.59 -9.26
C ILE A 81 10.78 0.74 -7.85
N ALA A 82 10.03 1.41 -6.98
CA ALA A 82 10.46 1.65 -5.61
C ALA A 82 9.32 1.39 -4.63
N PRO A 83 9.62 1.04 -3.38
CA PRO A 83 8.56 0.77 -2.40
C PRO A 83 7.82 2.05 -2.02
N ILE A 84 6.57 1.88 -1.63
CA ILE A 84 5.73 2.98 -1.16
C ILE A 84 6.15 3.32 0.29
N VAL A 85 6.33 4.61 0.54
CA VAL A 85 6.76 5.09 1.87
C VAL A 85 5.72 5.96 2.57
N LEU A 86 4.65 6.33 1.86
CA LEU A 86 3.62 7.19 2.44
C LEU A 86 2.28 6.95 1.78
N ILE A 87 1.23 6.92 2.60
CA ILE A 87 -0.16 6.87 2.14
C ILE A 87 -0.83 8.18 2.52
N ASN A 88 -1.52 8.80 1.56
CA ASN A 88 -2.32 10.00 1.81
C ASN A 88 -3.74 9.76 1.33
N LEU A 89 -4.70 10.14 2.15
CA LEU A 89 -6.11 10.13 1.79
C LEU A 89 -6.60 11.56 1.65
N ASN A 90 -7.33 11.83 0.59
CA ASN A 90 -7.98 13.12 0.37
C ASN A 90 -9.43 12.85 -0.01
N GLU A 91 -10.31 12.99 0.98
CA GLU A 91 -11.73 12.64 0.83
C GLU A 91 -11.88 11.16 0.44
N SER A 92 -12.31 10.89 -0.77
CA SER A 92 -12.49 9.52 -1.26
C SER A 92 -11.36 9.07 -2.18
N GLN A 93 -10.26 9.83 -2.22
CA GLN A 93 -9.13 9.54 -3.08
C GLN A 93 -7.95 9.01 -2.29
N LEU A 94 -7.27 8.00 -2.86
CA LEU A 94 -6.07 7.42 -2.28
C LEU A 94 -4.86 7.83 -3.10
N PHE A 95 -3.86 8.39 -2.42
CA PHE A 95 -2.58 8.74 -3.03
C PHE A 95 -1.47 8.04 -2.27
N VAL A 96 -0.44 7.62 -2.99
CA VAL A 96 0.76 7.04 -2.38
C VAL A 96 1.99 7.73 -2.93
N THR A 97 3.05 7.75 -2.12
CA THR A 97 4.35 8.29 -2.53
C THR A 97 5.38 7.19 -2.36
N ASP A 98 6.23 7.00 -3.38
CA ASP A 98 7.27 5.97 -3.31
C ASP A 98 8.58 6.56 -2.76
N PHE A 99 9.57 5.69 -2.56
CA PHE A 99 10.87 6.07 -2.00
C PHE A 99 11.60 7.11 -2.86
N MET A 100 11.31 7.14 -4.16
CA MET A 100 11.92 8.10 -5.10
C MET A 100 11.20 9.45 -5.12
N GLY A 101 10.16 9.63 -4.31
CA GLY A 101 9.40 10.88 -4.23
C GLY A 101 8.33 11.02 -5.28
N ARG A 102 7.97 9.96 -5.97
CA ARG A 102 6.93 10.00 -6.99
C ARG A 102 5.57 9.78 -6.36
N LYS A 103 4.59 10.59 -6.75
CA LYS A 103 3.24 10.54 -6.22
C LYS A 103 2.29 9.92 -7.23
N TYR A 104 1.48 8.97 -6.76
CA TYR A 104 0.53 8.25 -7.59
C TYR A 104 -0.86 8.34 -7.00
N GLU A 105 -1.86 8.37 -7.87
CA GLU A 105 -3.23 8.12 -7.46
C GLU A 105 -3.52 6.63 -7.64
N VAL A 106 -4.22 6.03 -6.66
CA VAL A 106 -4.50 4.59 -6.67
C VAL A 106 -6.01 4.39 -6.83
N LYS A 107 -6.40 3.54 -7.77
CA LYS A 107 -7.80 3.18 -7.95
C LYS A 107 -8.23 2.23 -6.83
N LEU A 108 -9.22 2.64 -6.05
CA LEU A 108 -9.66 1.88 -4.88
C LEU A 108 -10.25 0.53 -5.22
N GLN A 109 -10.73 0.34 -6.44
CA GLN A 109 -11.35 -0.91 -6.86
C GLN A 109 -10.32 -1.96 -7.28
N THR A 110 -9.13 -1.55 -7.72
CA THR A 110 -8.19 -2.45 -8.37
C THR A 110 -6.77 -2.39 -7.82
N GLY A 111 -6.39 -1.28 -7.16
CA GLY A 111 -5.01 -1.07 -6.73
C GLY A 111 -4.08 -0.58 -7.84
N GLU A 112 -4.62 -0.24 -9.00
CA GLU A 112 -3.82 0.30 -10.10
C GLU A 112 -3.34 1.71 -9.78
N MET A 113 -2.07 1.99 -10.11
CA MET A 113 -1.42 3.26 -9.85
C MET A 113 -1.34 4.10 -11.11
N GLU A 114 -1.56 5.41 -10.94
CA GLU A 114 -1.36 6.38 -12.01
C GLU A 114 -0.41 7.46 -11.51
N LEU A 115 0.71 7.65 -12.22
CA LEU A 115 1.71 8.63 -11.83
C LEU A 115 1.15 10.05 -11.98
N LYS A 116 1.22 10.82 -10.90
CA LYS A 116 0.70 12.20 -10.87
C LYS A 116 1.81 13.23 -10.78
N ARG A 117 2.87 12.94 -10.03
CA ARG A 117 3.91 13.93 -9.76
C ARG A 117 5.20 13.25 -9.36
N ILE A 118 6.31 13.88 -9.74
CA ILE A 118 7.63 13.54 -9.20
C ILE A 118 8.07 14.72 -8.33
N THR A 119 8.30 14.44 -7.04
CA THR A 119 8.81 15.45 -6.11
C THR A 119 10.20 15.04 -5.67
N LYS A 120 11.07 16.00 -5.60
CA LYS A 120 12.45 15.79 -5.14
C LYS A 120 12.75 16.67 -3.96
#